data_3dd325de3a6e818d5903b9bca587de75
#
_entry.id   3dd325de3a6e818d5903b9bca587de75
#
_cell.length_a   1.000
_cell.length_b   1.000
_cell.length_c   1.000
_cell.angle_alpha   90.00
_cell.angle_beta   90.00
_cell.angle_gamma   90.00
#
_symmetry.space_group_name_H-M   'P 1'
#
loop_
_entity.id
_entity.type
_entity.pdbx_description
1 polymer ?
#
loop_
_entity_poly.entity_id
_entity_poly.type
_entity_poly.pdbx_seq_one_letter_code
_entity_poly.pdbx_strand_id
1 'polypeptide(L)'
;LVIVKDYGEFEILGRTRDDAAGEAFDKVARAIGLGYPGGPKVDKLAREGNPDAIAFPKGKLGDCPYDFSFSGVKSAVLNYINNAQMKGEEINRADLAASFQKSVVDVLVEHTMLAAKDYHMDKIAIAGGVASNGALREAMTKACEKRGYKFYRPSPIFCTDNAAMIGVAAY
;
A
#
# COMPACT_ATOMS: atom_id res chain seq x y z
N LEU A 1 -8.21 -2.79 7.46
CA LEU A 1 -9.40 -1.96 7.23
C LEU A 1 -10.23 -1.87 8.50
N VAL A 2 -10.69 -0.67 8.80
CA VAL A 2 -11.43 -0.38 10.04
C VAL A 2 -12.57 0.56 9.72
N ILE A 3 -13.74 0.29 10.28
CA ILE A 3 -14.83 1.28 10.36
C ILE A 3 -14.65 2.06 11.66
N VAL A 4 -14.63 3.37 11.56
CA VAL A 4 -14.66 4.28 12.71
C VAL A 4 -16.12 4.69 12.90
N LYS A 5 -16.74 4.22 13.97
CA LYS A 5 -18.16 4.50 14.28
C LYS A 5 -18.30 5.79 15.07
N ASP A 6 -17.44 5.95 16.06
CA ASP A 6 -17.34 7.13 16.91
C ASP A 6 -15.95 7.20 17.53
N TYR A 7 -15.68 8.21 18.34
CA TYR A 7 -14.43 8.36 19.08
C TYR A 7 -14.21 7.14 19.99
N GLY A 8 -13.11 6.43 19.75
CA GLY A 8 -12.80 5.20 20.48
C GLY A 8 -13.59 3.94 20.06
N GLU A 9 -14.56 4.05 19.14
CA GLU A 9 -15.34 2.92 18.66
C GLU A 9 -14.93 2.48 17.26
N PHE A 10 -14.34 1.30 17.16
CA PHE A 10 -13.78 0.76 15.93
C PHE A 10 -14.29 -0.65 15.64
N GLU A 11 -14.59 -0.91 14.38
CA GLU A 11 -14.87 -2.26 13.89
C GLU A 11 -13.82 -2.68 12.86
N ILE A 12 -13.11 -3.76 13.14
CA ILE A 12 -12.08 -4.27 12.24
C ILE A 12 -12.73 -5.15 11.18
N LEU A 13 -12.68 -4.73 9.92
CA LEU A 13 -13.18 -5.48 8.77
C LEU A 13 -12.15 -6.42 8.16
N GLY A 14 -10.91 -5.98 8.07
CA GLY A 14 -9.84 -6.76 7.44
C GLY A 14 -8.47 -6.44 8.01
N ARG A 15 -7.60 -7.44 7.97
CA ARG A 15 -6.22 -7.39 8.48
C ARG A 15 -5.27 -7.93 7.44
N THR A 16 -3.98 -7.65 7.60
CA THR A 16 -2.99 -8.44 6.86
C THR A 16 -2.82 -9.80 7.51
N ARG A 17 -2.67 -10.83 6.69
CA ARG A 17 -2.42 -12.22 7.13
C ARG A 17 -0.93 -12.56 7.19
N ASP A 18 -0.11 -11.67 6.68
CA ASP A 18 1.33 -11.85 6.59
C ASP A 18 2.06 -10.50 6.76
N ASP A 19 2.96 -10.14 5.86
CA ASP A 19 3.69 -8.87 5.91
C ASP A 19 2.73 -7.67 5.88
N ALA A 20 2.99 -6.64 6.67
CA ALA A 20 2.34 -5.35 6.48
C ALA A 20 2.81 -4.71 5.17
N ALA A 21 1.97 -3.83 4.57
CA ALA A 21 2.34 -3.15 3.33
C ALA A 21 3.69 -2.42 3.43
N GLY A 22 3.91 -1.66 4.50
CA GLY A 22 5.19 -0.97 4.75
C GLY A 22 6.37 -1.93 4.85
N GLU A 23 6.19 -3.05 5.52
CA GLU A 23 7.21 -4.10 5.64
C GLU A 23 7.54 -4.72 4.27
N ALA A 24 6.55 -4.92 3.40
CA ALA A 24 6.78 -5.40 2.04
C ALA A 24 7.61 -4.37 1.23
N PHE A 25 7.32 -3.07 1.36
CA PHE A 25 8.13 -2.01 0.76
C PHE A 25 9.59 -2.05 1.24
N ASP A 26 9.83 -2.20 2.54
CA ASP A 26 11.18 -2.25 3.11
C ASP A 26 11.96 -3.49 2.63
N LYS A 27 11.31 -4.65 2.56
CA LYS A 27 11.91 -5.90 2.09
C LYS A 27 12.28 -5.82 0.60
N VAL A 28 11.39 -5.28 -0.25
CA VAL A 28 11.66 -5.10 -1.67
C VAL A 28 12.74 -4.04 -1.89
N ALA A 29 12.69 -2.90 -1.18
CA ALA A 29 13.73 -1.88 -1.25
C ALA A 29 15.12 -2.44 -0.96
N ARG A 30 15.23 -3.29 0.06
CA ARG A 30 16.48 -3.98 0.41
C ARG A 30 16.95 -4.90 -0.71
N ALA A 31 16.03 -5.69 -1.30
CA ALA A 31 16.35 -6.62 -2.38
C ALA A 31 16.87 -5.93 -3.64
N ILE A 32 16.38 -4.73 -3.94
CA ILE A 32 16.84 -3.91 -5.07
C ILE A 32 17.95 -2.92 -4.71
N GLY A 33 18.52 -3.02 -3.51
CA GLY A 33 19.67 -2.23 -3.08
C GLY A 33 19.38 -0.77 -2.73
N LEU A 34 18.14 -0.42 -2.37
CA LEU A 34 17.78 0.94 -1.95
C LEU A 34 18.00 1.18 -0.44
N GLY A 35 18.05 0.10 0.36
CA GLY A 35 18.22 0.18 1.80
C GLY A 35 16.98 0.70 2.55
N TYR A 36 17.16 1.20 3.77
CA TYR A 36 16.10 1.64 4.68
C TYR A 36 16.11 3.18 4.81
N PRO A 37 14.95 3.85 5.03
CA PRO A 37 13.59 3.33 4.93
C PRO A 37 13.19 3.05 3.47
N GLY A 38 12.52 1.91 3.23
CA GLY A 38 12.25 1.43 1.88
C GLY A 38 11.11 2.16 1.20
N GLY A 39 10.01 2.44 1.90
CA GLY A 39 8.81 3.05 1.34
C GLY A 39 9.08 4.33 0.53
N PRO A 40 9.69 5.38 1.11
CA PRO A 40 9.99 6.62 0.39
C PRO A 40 10.95 6.43 -0.80
N LYS A 41 11.91 5.51 -0.68
CA LYS A 41 12.90 5.25 -1.74
C LYS A 41 12.29 4.50 -2.93
N VAL A 42 11.42 3.54 -2.66
CA VAL A 42 10.65 2.84 -3.69
C VAL A 42 9.68 3.81 -4.38
N ASP A 43 8.94 4.63 -3.63
CA ASP A 43 8.01 5.63 -4.18
C ASP A 43 8.74 6.63 -5.10
N LYS A 44 9.94 7.08 -4.70
CA LYS A 44 10.75 7.96 -5.53
C LYS A 44 11.20 7.30 -6.82
N LEU A 45 11.78 6.09 -6.73
CA LEU A 45 12.29 5.36 -7.90
C LEU A 45 11.16 4.94 -8.85
N ALA A 46 10.00 4.55 -8.31
CA ALA A 46 8.84 4.14 -9.08
C ALA A 46 8.30 5.23 -10.03
N ARG A 47 8.54 6.50 -9.72
CA ARG A 47 8.13 7.63 -10.60
C ARG A 47 8.90 7.68 -11.91
N GLU A 48 10.05 7.04 -11.99
CA GLU A 48 10.91 6.98 -13.17
C GLU A 48 10.63 5.73 -14.01
N GLY A 49 9.81 4.79 -13.50
CA GLY A 49 9.53 3.50 -14.12
C GLY A 49 8.13 3.37 -14.70
N ASN A 50 7.96 2.32 -15.50
CA ASN A 50 6.66 1.93 -16.04
C ASN A 50 5.95 0.97 -15.08
N PRO A 51 4.78 1.34 -14.50
CA PRO A 51 4.06 0.49 -13.56
C PRO A 51 3.42 -0.77 -14.19
N ASP A 52 3.36 -0.84 -15.51
CA ASP A 52 2.80 -1.97 -16.26
C ASP A 52 3.88 -2.85 -16.92
N ALA A 53 5.17 -2.60 -16.63
CA ALA A 53 6.28 -3.36 -17.22
C ALA A 53 6.32 -4.83 -16.74
N ILE A 54 5.95 -5.09 -15.47
CA ILE A 54 5.99 -6.41 -14.87
C ILE A 54 4.65 -6.70 -14.19
N ALA A 55 3.98 -7.79 -14.59
CA ALA A 55 2.74 -8.22 -13.97
C ALA A 55 3.01 -9.00 -12.67
N PHE A 56 2.98 -8.31 -11.53
CA PHE A 56 3.05 -8.95 -10.22
C PHE A 56 1.66 -9.40 -9.73
N PRO A 57 1.59 -10.51 -8.97
CA PRO A 57 0.33 -11.01 -8.46
C PRO A 57 -0.27 -10.03 -7.44
N LYS A 58 -1.59 -9.89 -7.48
CA LYS A 58 -2.36 -9.26 -6.41
C LYS A 58 -2.77 -10.33 -5.42
N GLY A 59 -2.46 -10.15 -4.14
CA GLY A 59 -2.86 -11.10 -3.10
C GLY A 59 -4.39 -11.16 -2.99
N LYS A 60 -4.99 -12.22 -3.53
CA LYS A 60 -6.43 -12.48 -3.37
C LYS A 60 -6.63 -13.53 -2.30
N LEU A 61 -7.42 -13.20 -1.28
CA LEU A 61 -7.83 -14.10 -0.21
C LEU A 61 -9.31 -14.42 -0.42
N GLY A 62 -9.58 -15.67 -0.86
CA GLY A 62 -10.92 -16.08 -1.29
C GLY A 62 -11.99 -16.11 -0.20
N ASP A 63 -11.57 -16.20 1.07
CA ASP A 63 -12.44 -16.37 2.24
C ASP A 63 -12.72 -15.07 3.01
N CYS A 64 -11.88 -14.03 2.84
CA CYS A 64 -12.03 -12.74 3.48
C CYS A 64 -11.73 -11.60 2.51
N PRO A 65 -12.75 -10.97 1.91
CA PRO A 65 -12.57 -10.01 0.83
C PRO A 65 -11.91 -8.69 1.24
N TYR A 66 -11.80 -8.44 2.55
CA TYR A 66 -11.20 -7.21 3.10
C TYR A 66 -9.81 -7.42 3.70
N ASP A 67 -9.37 -8.69 3.86
CA ASP A 67 -8.03 -9.00 4.35
C ASP A 67 -6.98 -8.74 3.27
N PHE A 68 -5.74 -8.57 3.71
CA PHE A 68 -4.59 -8.30 2.85
C PHE A 68 -3.56 -9.42 2.95
N SER A 69 -2.78 -9.58 1.88
CA SER A 69 -1.57 -10.40 1.86
C SER A 69 -0.55 -9.73 0.93
N PHE A 70 0.65 -9.48 1.44
CA PHE A 70 1.74 -8.84 0.69
C PHE A 70 2.97 -9.72 0.56
N SER A 71 3.02 -10.88 1.25
CA SER A 71 4.14 -11.82 1.15
C SER A 71 4.23 -12.45 -0.25
N GLY A 72 3.10 -12.65 -0.92
CA GLY A 72 3.04 -13.21 -2.27
C GLY A 72 3.68 -12.29 -3.31
N VAL A 73 3.37 -10.99 -3.30
CA VAL A 73 3.98 -10.03 -4.22
C VAL A 73 5.47 -9.85 -3.92
N LYS A 74 5.86 -9.81 -2.65
CA LYS A 74 7.29 -9.79 -2.25
C LYS A 74 8.03 -10.99 -2.83
N SER A 75 7.50 -12.19 -2.65
CA SER A 75 8.13 -13.42 -3.16
C SER A 75 8.22 -13.42 -4.69
N ALA A 76 7.21 -12.92 -5.38
CA ALA A 76 7.24 -12.77 -6.83
C ALA A 76 8.34 -11.80 -7.30
N VAL A 77 8.54 -10.68 -6.59
CA VAL A 77 9.64 -9.74 -6.87
C VAL A 77 11.00 -10.41 -6.67
N LEU A 78 11.19 -11.12 -5.56
CA LEU A 78 12.46 -11.83 -5.30
C LEU A 78 12.74 -12.91 -6.35
N ASN A 79 11.74 -13.67 -6.74
CA ASN A 79 11.86 -14.67 -7.80
C ASN A 79 12.18 -14.01 -9.15
N TYR A 80 11.58 -12.89 -9.48
CA TYR A 80 11.88 -12.13 -10.70
C TYR A 80 13.36 -11.70 -10.73
N ILE A 81 13.86 -11.15 -9.63
CA ILE A 81 15.26 -10.73 -9.48
C ILE A 81 16.19 -11.92 -9.65
N ASN A 82 15.95 -13.02 -8.94
CA ASN A 82 16.77 -14.22 -9.00
C ASN A 82 16.79 -14.82 -10.41
N ASN A 83 15.65 -14.89 -11.08
CA ASN A 83 15.56 -15.43 -12.44
C ASN A 83 16.34 -14.57 -13.44
N ALA A 84 16.25 -13.25 -13.35
CA ALA A 84 17.02 -12.35 -14.20
C ALA A 84 18.53 -12.51 -13.96
N GLN A 85 18.96 -12.59 -12.70
CA GLN A 85 20.37 -12.83 -12.34
C GLN A 85 20.89 -14.16 -12.89
N MET A 86 20.11 -15.24 -12.79
CA MET A 86 20.49 -16.55 -13.33
C MET A 86 20.65 -16.54 -14.84
N LYS A 87 19.88 -15.70 -15.54
CA LYS A 87 19.94 -15.55 -17.00
C LYS A 87 20.98 -14.53 -17.46
N GLY A 88 21.60 -13.79 -16.54
CA GLY A 88 22.48 -12.67 -16.87
C GLY A 88 21.75 -11.45 -17.48
N GLU A 89 20.44 -11.34 -17.24
CA GLU A 89 19.62 -10.23 -17.72
C GLU A 89 19.74 -9.02 -16.78
N GLU A 90 19.82 -7.82 -17.35
CA GLU A 90 19.82 -6.60 -16.59
C GLU A 90 18.39 -6.22 -16.19
N ILE A 91 18.20 -5.82 -14.93
CA ILE A 91 16.88 -5.45 -14.39
C ILE A 91 16.73 -3.94 -14.42
N ASN A 92 15.69 -3.44 -15.07
CA ASN A 92 15.25 -2.06 -14.88
C ASN A 92 14.63 -1.92 -13.49
N ARG A 93 15.40 -1.38 -12.56
CA ARG A 93 14.99 -1.23 -11.14
C ARG A 93 13.83 -0.25 -10.96
N ALA A 94 13.71 0.75 -11.85
CA ALA A 94 12.61 1.71 -11.80
C ALA A 94 11.29 1.04 -12.22
N ASP A 95 11.29 0.24 -13.29
CA ASP A 95 10.12 -0.51 -13.73
C ASP A 95 9.69 -1.54 -12.70
N LEU A 96 10.66 -2.23 -12.08
CA LEU A 96 10.37 -3.18 -11.01
C LEU A 96 9.74 -2.48 -9.79
N ALA A 97 10.30 -1.35 -9.37
CA ALA A 97 9.76 -0.57 -8.25
C ALA A 97 8.34 -0.04 -8.55
N ALA A 98 8.10 0.46 -9.78
CA ALA A 98 6.81 0.96 -10.22
C ALA A 98 5.76 -0.14 -10.28
N SER A 99 6.09 -1.29 -10.87
CA SER A 99 5.19 -2.44 -10.99
C SER A 99 4.86 -3.07 -9.64
N PHE A 100 5.85 -3.20 -8.74
CA PHE A 100 5.63 -3.63 -7.36
C PHE A 100 4.70 -2.67 -6.62
N GLN A 101 5.01 -1.36 -6.63
CA GLN A 101 4.21 -0.35 -5.97
C GLN A 101 2.77 -0.34 -6.48
N LYS A 102 2.58 -0.42 -7.80
CA LYS A 102 1.25 -0.54 -8.40
C LYS A 102 0.47 -1.73 -7.85
N SER A 103 1.09 -2.90 -7.79
CA SER A 103 0.44 -4.12 -7.27
C SER A 103 -0.05 -3.97 -5.84
N VAL A 104 0.77 -3.37 -4.96
CA VAL A 104 0.39 -3.10 -3.55
C VAL A 104 -0.71 -2.06 -3.46
N VAL A 105 -0.58 -0.95 -4.19
CA VAL A 105 -1.54 0.16 -4.19
C VAL A 105 -2.90 -0.30 -4.71
N ASP A 106 -2.93 -1.07 -5.79
CA ASP A 106 -4.16 -1.61 -6.36
C ASP A 106 -4.94 -2.43 -5.33
N VAL A 107 -4.28 -3.34 -4.60
CA VAL A 107 -4.93 -4.15 -3.56
C VAL A 107 -5.49 -3.28 -2.43
N LEU A 108 -4.72 -2.30 -1.95
CA LEU A 108 -5.17 -1.38 -0.90
C LEU A 108 -6.41 -0.60 -1.33
N VAL A 109 -6.42 -0.08 -2.57
CA VAL A 109 -7.55 0.68 -3.11
C VAL A 109 -8.75 -0.23 -3.37
N GLU A 110 -8.56 -1.38 -4.02
CA GLU A 110 -9.63 -2.31 -4.37
C GLU A 110 -10.39 -2.77 -3.11
N HIS A 111 -9.69 -3.20 -2.06
CA HIS A 111 -10.33 -3.67 -0.83
C HIS A 111 -11.00 -2.54 -0.05
N THR A 112 -10.39 -1.36 -0.01
CA THR A 112 -11.01 -0.19 0.62
C THR A 112 -12.30 0.21 -0.09
N MET A 113 -12.29 0.26 -1.42
CA MET A 113 -13.48 0.62 -2.20
C MET A 113 -14.57 -0.44 -2.15
N LEU A 114 -14.19 -1.73 -2.03
CA LEU A 114 -15.14 -2.82 -1.82
C LEU A 114 -15.82 -2.68 -0.46
N ALA A 115 -15.04 -2.55 0.61
CA ALA A 115 -15.58 -2.36 1.95
C ALA A 115 -16.48 -1.11 2.06
N ALA A 116 -16.04 0.01 1.47
CA ALA A 116 -16.84 1.23 1.46
C ALA A 116 -18.19 1.04 0.78
N LYS A 117 -18.23 0.30 -0.34
CA LYS A 117 -19.48 -0.04 -1.03
C LYS A 117 -20.38 -0.93 -0.17
N ASP A 118 -19.83 -2.02 0.37
CA ASP A 118 -20.59 -3.06 1.07
C ASP A 118 -21.15 -2.56 2.41
N TYR A 119 -20.44 -1.64 3.06
CA TYR A 119 -20.84 -1.01 4.33
C TYR A 119 -21.50 0.37 4.15
N HIS A 120 -21.77 0.79 2.90
CA HIS A 120 -22.40 2.07 2.57
C HIS A 120 -21.68 3.30 3.15
N MET A 121 -20.33 3.26 3.16
CA MET A 121 -19.50 4.35 3.64
C MET A 121 -19.10 5.28 2.50
N ASP A 122 -19.28 6.59 2.71
CA ASP A 122 -18.92 7.64 1.75
C ASP A 122 -17.72 8.49 2.20
N LYS A 123 -17.15 8.19 3.38
CA LYS A 123 -15.98 8.87 3.95
C LYS A 123 -14.83 7.88 4.09
N ILE A 124 -13.75 8.15 3.39
CA ILE A 124 -12.56 7.30 3.38
C ILE A 124 -11.40 8.09 3.99
N ALA A 125 -10.67 7.48 4.90
CA ALA A 125 -9.45 8.05 5.47
C ALA A 125 -8.30 7.05 5.36
N ILE A 126 -7.09 7.55 5.13
CA ILE A 126 -5.86 6.76 5.21
C ILE A 126 -4.99 7.29 6.34
N ALA A 127 -4.31 6.39 7.05
CA ALA A 127 -3.39 6.71 8.14
C ALA A 127 -2.20 5.74 8.16
N GLY A 128 -1.19 6.03 8.97
CA GLY A 128 0.03 5.24 9.08
C GLY A 128 1.10 5.59 8.04
N GLY A 129 2.30 5.01 8.16
CA GLY A 129 3.46 5.37 7.34
C GLY A 129 3.23 5.24 5.82
N VAL A 130 2.53 4.19 5.39
CA VAL A 130 2.21 3.97 3.95
C VAL A 130 1.25 5.02 3.40
N ALA A 131 0.46 5.70 4.25
CA ALA A 131 -0.38 6.83 3.83
C ALA A 131 0.42 8.04 3.32
N SER A 132 1.74 8.08 3.50
CA SER A 132 2.62 9.08 2.88
C SER A 132 2.98 8.76 1.43
N ASN A 133 2.77 7.52 0.97
CA ASN A 133 3.09 7.09 -0.39
C ASN A 133 2.29 7.86 -1.44
N GLY A 134 3.00 8.46 -2.42
CA GLY A 134 2.41 9.33 -3.43
C GLY A 134 1.42 8.61 -4.34
N ALA A 135 1.77 7.41 -4.82
CA ALA A 135 0.92 6.63 -5.70
C ALA A 135 -0.37 6.17 -5.00
N LEU A 136 -0.30 5.77 -3.71
CA LEU A 136 -1.48 5.41 -2.93
C LEU A 136 -2.43 6.62 -2.77
N ARG A 137 -1.87 7.80 -2.44
CA ARG A 137 -2.66 9.03 -2.30
C ARG A 137 -3.39 9.39 -3.59
N GLU A 138 -2.68 9.32 -4.71
CA GLU A 138 -3.25 9.63 -6.02
C GLU A 138 -4.34 8.61 -6.42
N ALA A 139 -4.05 7.31 -6.30
CA ALA A 139 -4.99 6.26 -6.65
C ALA A 139 -6.26 6.30 -5.79
N MET A 140 -6.11 6.53 -4.47
CA MET A 140 -7.24 6.64 -3.55
C MET A 140 -8.07 7.89 -3.83
N THR A 141 -7.43 9.03 -4.13
CA THR A 141 -8.12 10.27 -4.55
C THR A 141 -8.99 10.01 -5.77
N LYS A 142 -8.40 9.45 -6.85
CA LYS A 142 -9.14 9.13 -8.09
C LYS A 142 -10.29 8.15 -7.85
N ALA A 143 -10.07 7.14 -7.00
CA ALA A 143 -11.10 6.15 -6.70
C ALA A 143 -12.28 6.74 -5.89
N CYS A 144 -12.02 7.65 -4.97
CA CYS A 144 -13.04 8.36 -4.21
C CYS A 144 -13.81 9.36 -5.08
N GLU A 145 -13.12 10.16 -5.88
CA GLU A 145 -13.74 11.11 -6.82
C GLU A 145 -14.70 10.43 -7.78
N LYS A 146 -14.28 9.30 -8.37
CA LYS A 146 -15.12 8.51 -9.29
C LYS A 146 -16.44 8.04 -8.66
N ARG A 147 -16.47 7.89 -7.32
CA ARG A 147 -17.64 7.40 -6.56
C ARG A 147 -18.38 8.51 -5.81
N GLY A 148 -17.87 9.73 -5.83
CA GLY A 148 -18.41 10.84 -5.05
C GLY A 148 -18.14 10.71 -3.54
N TYR A 149 -17.10 9.95 -3.15
CA TYR A 149 -16.74 9.76 -1.76
C TYR A 149 -15.82 10.89 -1.27
N LYS A 150 -15.91 11.23 0.01
CA LYS A 150 -14.99 12.16 0.66
C LYS A 150 -13.71 11.46 1.08
N PHE A 151 -12.57 12.00 0.68
CA PHE A 151 -11.27 11.43 1.01
C PHE A 151 -10.50 12.31 2.00
N TYR A 152 -10.03 11.70 3.08
CA TYR A 152 -9.26 12.33 4.15
C TYR A 152 -7.88 11.70 4.24
N ARG A 153 -6.87 12.54 4.35
CA ARG A 153 -5.47 12.12 4.52
C ARG A 153 -4.73 13.12 5.39
N PRO A 154 -3.87 12.67 6.31
CA PRO A 154 -3.02 13.58 7.07
C PRO A 154 -1.94 14.18 6.17
N SER A 155 -1.35 15.31 6.58
CA SER A 155 -0.11 15.76 5.97
C SER A 155 1.01 14.73 6.22
N PRO A 156 2.04 14.61 5.35
CA PRO A 156 3.06 13.56 5.45
C PRO A 156 3.74 13.49 6.82
N ILE A 157 3.94 14.62 7.49
CA ILE A 157 4.57 14.68 8.80
C ILE A 157 3.76 13.98 9.91
N PHE A 158 2.45 13.84 9.73
CA PHE A 158 1.56 13.16 10.68
C PHE A 158 1.22 11.72 10.29
N CYS A 159 1.83 11.18 9.23
CA CYS A 159 1.60 9.79 8.81
C CYS A 159 2.37 8.78 9.65
N THR A 160 3.49 9.17 10.25
CA THR A 160 4.28 8.35 11.17
C THR A 160 4.01 8.76 12.61
N ASP A 161 4.54 7.99 13.56
CA ASP A 161 4.38 8.25 15.00
C ASP A 161 4.74 9.70 15.35
N ASN A 162 3.85 10.37 16.06
CA ASN A 162 4.02 11.76 16.46
C ASN A 162 3.24 12.07 17.75
N ALA A 163 3.69 13.07 18.49
CA ALA A 163 3.09 13.44 19.78
C ALA A 163 1.64 13.98 19.62
N ALA A 164 1.30 14.58 18.48
CA ALA A 164 -0.03 15.15 18.27
C ALA A 164 -1.12 14.07 18.26
N MET A 165 -0.85 12.89 17.67
CA MET A 165 -1.80 11.78 17.68
C MET A 165 -2.08 11.24 19.09
N ILE A 166 -1.04 11.23 19.95
CA ILE A 166 -1.19 10.81 21.36
C ILE A 166 -1.98 11.86 22.14
N GLY A 167 -1.68 13.16 21.92
CA GLY A 167 -2.41 14.24 22.57
C GLY A 167 -3.90 14.24 22.22
N VAL A 168 -4.25 14.02 20.96
CA VAL A 168 -5.65 13.91 20.52
C VAL A 168 -6.33 12.67 21.10
N ALA A 169 -5.63 11.54 21.19
CA ALA A 169 -6.21 10.31 21.74
C ALA A 169 -6.39 10.38 23.27
N ALA A 170 -5.65 11.23 23.97
CA ALA A 170 -5.76 11.41 25.41
C ALA A 170 -6.79 12.47 25.84
N TYR A 171 -7.23 13.33 24.94
CA TYR A 171 -8.23 14.39 25.20
C TYR A 171 -9.63 13.83 25.17
#